data_f75fe27130602b4a7b653ec4972d847a
#
_entry.id   f75fe27130602b4a7b653ec4972d847a
#
_cell.length_a   1.000
_cell.length_b   1.000
_cell.length_c   1.000
_cell.angle_alpha   90.00
_cell.angle_beta   90.00
_cell.angle_gamma   90.00
#
_symmetry.space_group_name_H-M   'P 1'
#
loop_
_entity.id
_entity.type
_entity.pdbx_description
1 polymer ?
#
loop_
_entity_poly.entity_id
_entity_poly.type
_entity_poly.pdbx_seq_one_letter_code
_entity_poly.pdbx_strand_id
1 'polypeptide(L)'
;WSPCQWATWNGHGYDFPLIEKENYKSLLPIYTLKLNGNEATDFLPFARSAKLFHPDCLETSLSSAGNPVFKLEDIGMKNFPNLDKSKFHTATMDVEVTAMVMQRIKEKAKPIFDSSMLTTSKQKARDLILKHKLFTTCLYFFGKIRPFASTYFFDHPEFSWPMVWCCDKNPQDLMSLDYSALAEVLKKPGAYIRAIPLKHPVILNISYSLNTEPFKLIGLEKLKEHADIIKNNPKFAEDCSKALLEISNQKKKSKKLTAEQEKTQMDTHNQLYSGGFPEEEDIKKSESFHTLDWGDRYDLVKSFKDKRFQYFGERLIYQNQPEALPTEVYNKIHVETAERVLSLEEQNFTTIPMAEHLIDTIRAEKDISPEKLEYMNEVDAMIKEMRITYEKALKKKIA
;
A
#
# COMPACT_ATOMS: atom_id res chain seq x y z
N TRP A 1 0.16 -15.02 17.46
CA TRP A 1 -1.11 -14.30 17.37
C TRP A 1 -1.97 -14.71 16.17
N SER A 2 -1.47 -15.57 15.27
CA SER A 2 -2.28 -16.07 14.15
C SER A 2 -3.27 -17.16 14.60
N PRO A 3 -4.53 -17.16 14.10
CA PRO A 3 -5.08 -16.17 13.18
C PRO A 3 -5.48 -14.88 13.89
N CYS A 4 -5.26 -13.72 13.25
CA CYS A 4 -5.68 -12.43 13.76
C CYS A 4 -6.07 -11.46 12.63
N GLN A 5 -6.80 -10.40 12.99
CA GLN A 5 -7.11 -9.29 12.09
C GLN A 5 -6.22 -8.10 12.45
N TRP A 6 -5.36 -7.70 11.52
CA TRP A 6 -4.55 -6.49 11.62
C TRP A 6 -5.42 -5.29 11.25
N ALA A 7 -5.59 -4.37 12.16
CA ALA A 7 -6.37 -3.15 11.94
C ALA A 7 -5.41 -1.95 11.90
N THR A 8 -5.50 -1.16 10.84
CA THR A 8 -4.61 -0.02 10.62
C THR A 8 -5.36 1.22 10.15
N TRP A 9 -4.66 2.35 10.19
CA TRP A 9 -5.09 3.61 9.58
C TRP A 9 -4.16 3.94 8.41
N ASN A 10 -4.65 3.83 7.18
CA ASN A 10 -3.88 3.95 5.93
C ASN A 10 -2.83 2.84 5.71
N GLY A 11 -3.03 1.67 6.32
CA GLY A 11 -2.05 0.59 6.27
C GLY A 11 -1.76 0.05 4.88
N HIS A 12 -2.74 0.03 3.98
CA HIS A 12 -2.51 -0.35 2.59
C HIS A 12 -1.63 0.65 1.82
N GLY A 13 -1.59 1.90 2.27
CA GLY A 13 -0.74 2.94 1.69
C GLY A 13 0.66 3.00 2.28
N TYR A 14 0.85 2.51 3.51
CA TYR A 14 2.11 2.69 4.22
C TYR A 14 2.57 1.44 4.99
N ASP A 15 1.88 1.03 6.05
CA ASP A 15 2.38 0.02 7.00
C ASP A 15 2.59 -1.35 6.34
N PHE A 16 1.63 -1.82 5.56
CA PHE A 16 1.70 -3.16 4.96
C PHE A 16 2.81 -3.27 3.91
N PRO A 17 2.96 -2.33 2.95
CA PRO A 17 4.11 -2.34 2.05
C PRO A 17 5.46 -2.25 2.76
N LEU A 18 5.53 -1.51 3.88
CA LEU A 18 6.75 -1.39 4.66
C LEU A 18 7.11 -2.73 5.31
N ILE A 19 6.15 -3.36 6.00
CA ILE A 19 6.35 -4.68 6.63
C ILE A 19 6.72 -5.74 5.58
N GLU A 20 6.02 -5.77 4.45
CA GLU A 20 6.32 -6.71 3.36
C GLU A 20 7.75 -6.51 2.83
N LYS A 21 8.22 -5.27 2.71
CA LYS A 21 9.61 -4.96 2.29
C LYS A 21 10.64 -5.34 3.34
N GLU A 22 10.38 -5.08 4.61
CA GLU A 22 11.32 -5.44 5.67
C GLU A 22 11.38 -6.97 5.86
N ASN A 23 10.25 -7.67 5.78
CA ASN A 23 10.24 -9.13 5.77
C ASN A 23 11.05 -9.70 4.59
N TYR A 24 10.90 -9.13 3.39
CA TYR A 24 11.65 -9.54 2.21
C TYR A 24 13.16 -9.37 2.39
N LYS A 25 13.62 -8.24 2.91
CA LYS A 25 15.04 -7.97 3.17
C LYS A 25 15.60 -8.83 4.30
N SER A 26 14.74 -9.18 5.25
CA SER A 26 15.11 -9.98 6.41
C SER A 26 14.95 -11.48 6.21
N LEU A 27 14.63 -11.95 4.99
CA LEU A 27 14.33 -13.37 4.69
C LEU A 27 13.21 -13.95 5.58
N LEU A 28 12.28 -13.13 6.03
CA LEU A 28 11.08 -13.54 6.76
C LEU A 28 9.92 -13.81 5.78
N PRO A 29 8.87 -14.53 6.19
CA PRO A 29 7.68 -14.71 5.35
C PRO A 29 7.09 -13.36 4.94
N ILE A 30 7.18 -13.04 3.65
CA ILE A 30 6.89 -11.68 3.11
C ILE A 30 5.47 -11.25 3.46
N TYR A 31 4.48 -12.13 3.26
CA TYR A 31 3.06 -11.82 3.40
C TYR A 31 2.49 -12.23 4.76
N THR A 32 3.25 -12.15 5.83
CA THR A 32 2.86 -12.56 7.20
C THR A 32 1.49 -12.03 7.61
N LEU A 33 1.15 -10.80 7.21
CA LEU A 33 -0.12 -10.16 7.53
C LEU A 33 -1.34 -10.81 6.85
N LYS A 34 -1.11 -11.74 5.89
CA LYS A 34 -2.15 -12.40 5.09
C LYS A 34 -2.04 -13.93 5.11
N LEU A 35 -1.03 -14.47 5.82
CA LEU A 35 -0.81 -15.91 5.98
C LEU A 35 -1.45 -16.41 7.26
N ASN A 36 -1.60 -17.75 7.38
CA ASN A 36 -2.05 -18.42 8.60
C ASN A 36 -3.40 -17.92 9.13
N GLY A 37 -4.31 -17.56 8.22
CA GLY A 37 -5.64 -17.04 8.58
C GLY A 37 -5.65 -15.56 9.01
N ASN A 38 -4.52 -14.85 8.90
CA ASN A 38 -4.47 -13.43 9.17
C ASN A 38 -5.21 -12.62 8.09
N GLU A 39 -5.82 -11.52 8.50
CA GLU A 39 -6.51 -10.57 7.63
C GLU A 39 -5.95 -9.16 7.85
N ALA A 40 -5.54 -8.51 6.76
CA ALA A 40 -5.00 -7.15 6.78
C ALA A 40 -6.09 -6.13 6.41
N THR A 41 -6.43 -5.23 7.33
CA THR A 41 -7.51 -4.26 7.16
C THR A 41 -7.04 -2.83 7.32
N ASP A 42 -7.60 -1.94 6.51
CA ASP A 42 -7.34 -0.50 6.55
C ASP A 42 -8.67 0.23 6.82
N PHE A 43 -8.76 0.90 7.94
CA PHE A 43 -10.02 1.51 8.37
C PHE A 43 -10.25 2.91 7.80
N LEU A 44 -9.24 3.56 7.24
CA LEU A 44 -9.35 4.92 6.69
C LEU A 44 -10.45 5.06 5.60
N PRO A 45 -10.61 4.13 4.62
CA PRO A 45 -11.70 4.21 3.65
C PRO A 45 -13.11 4.17 4.29
N PHE A 46 -13.26 3.41 5.35
CA PHE A 46 -14.53 3.31 6.09
C PHE A 46 -14.79 4.56 6.92
N ALA A 47 -13.79 5.14 7.56
CA ALA A 47 -13.92 6.41 8.27
C ALA A 47 -14.33 7.56 7.33
N ARG A 48 -13.74 7.60 6.12
CA ARG A 48 -14.16 8.53 5.06
C ARG A 48 -15.61 8.34 4.65
N SER A 49 -16.03 7.08 4.49
CA SER A 49 -17.42 6.73 4.13
C SER A 49 -18.39 7.04 5.27
N ALA A 50 -17.98 6.78 6.52
CA ALA A 50 -18.76 7.14 7.69
C ALA A 50 -19.00 8.65 7.76
N LYS A 51 -17.97 9.47 7.56
CA LYS A 51 -18.09 10.94 7.51
C LYS A 51 -19.01 11.42 6.40
N LEU A 52 -18.98 10.75 5.23
CA LEU A 52 -19.85 11.10 4.10
C LEU A 52 -21.34 10.86 4.41
N PHE A 53 -21.66 9.69 4.97
CA PHE A 53 -23.04 9.25 5.14
C PHE A 53 -23.64 9.51 6.53
N HIS A 54 -22.78 9.71 7.51
CA HIS A 54 -23.10 10.04 8.90
C HIS A 54 -22.24 11.22 9.35
N PRO A 55 -22.51 12.46 8.86
CA PRO A 55 -21.63 13.62 9.05
C PRO A 55 -21.25 13.91 10.51
N ASP A 56 -22.14 13.57 11.44
CA ASP A 56 -21.95 13.81 12.87
C ASP A 56 -21.15 12.71 13.59
N CYS A 57 -20.72 11.66 12.86
CA CYS A 57 -19.96 10.57 13.48
C CYS A 57 -18.53 10.98 13.82
N LEU A 58 -17.91 11.85 13.02
CA LEU A 58 -16.54 12.34 13.20
C LEU A 58 -16.44 13.83 12.90
N GLU A 59 -15.76 14.56 13.77
CA GLU A 59 -15.30 15.92 13.48
C GLU A 59 -13.97 15.86 12.72
N THR A 60 -13.84 16.66 11.67
CA THR A 60 -12.65 16.75 10.82
C THR A 60 -12.31 18.20 10.55
N SER A 61 -11.05 18.51 10.35
CA SER A 61 -10.64 19.77 9.71
C SER A 61 -11.05 19.78 8.25
N LEU A 62 -11.03 20.96 7.66
CA LEU A 62 -11.24 21.14 6.22
C LEU A 62 -9.92 21.55 5.57
N SER A 63 -9.67 21.03 4.38
CA SER A 63 -8.58 21.49 3.52
C SER A 63 -8.90 22.89 2.95
N SER A 64 -7.92 23.53 2.32
CA SER A 64 -8.12 24.79 1.59
C SER A 64 -9.22 24.72 0.52
N ALA A 65 -9.47 23.51 -0.02
CA ALA A 65 -10.55 23.24 -0.97
C ALA A 65 -11.90 22.87 -0.31
N GLY A 66 -12.03 23.00 1.02
CA GLY A 66 -13.26 22.70 1.77
C GLY A 66 -13.55 21.21 1.95
N ASN A 67 -12.61 20.33 1.66
CA ASN A 67 -12.80 18.88 1.82
C ASN A 67 -12.36 18.40 3.21
N PRO A 68 -13.06 17.40 3.81
CA PRO A 68 -12.65 16.81 5.08
C PRO A 68 -11.23 16.24 5.03
N VAL A 69 -10.43 16.54 6.05
CA VAL A 69 -9.08 16.02 6.24
C VAL A 69 -9.11 14.83 7.19
N PHE A 70 -8.39 13.76 6.84
CA PHE A 70 -8.39 12.51 7.58
C PHE A 70 -6.99 12.16 8.11
N LYS A 71 -6.23 13.17 8.57
CA LYS A 71 -5.02 12.93 9.38
C LYS A 71 -5.47 12.40 10.73
N LEU A 72 -4.85 11.33 11.20
CA LEU A 72 -5.26 10.65 12.43
C LEU A 72 -5.13 11.58 13.65
N GLU A 73 -4.04 12.33 13.73
CA GLU A 73 -3.81 13.33 14.75
C GLU A 73 -4.94 14.38 14.83
N ASP A 74 -5.32 14.96 13.66
CA ASP A 74 -6.38 15.97 13.58
C ASP A 74 -7.74 15.41 14.05
N ILE A 75 -8.07 14.20 13.62
CA ILE A 75 -9.29 13.50 14.05
C ILE A 75 -9.21 13.21 15.55
N GLY A 76 -8.07 12.75 16.05
CA GLY A 76 -7.85 12.47 17.47
C GLY A 76 -8.10 13.71 18.32
N MET A 77 -7.46 14.81 18.00
CA MET A 77 -7.58 16.08 18.74
C MET A 77 -9.00 16.64 18.76
N LYS A 78 -9.73 16.53 17.63
CA LYS A 78 -11.09 17.07 17.54
C LYS A 78 -12.16 16.21 18.21
N ASN A 79 -11.99 14.91 18.20
CA ASN A 79 -13.00 13.99 18.70
C ASN A 79 -12.74 13.51 20.13
N PHE A 80 -11.50 13.64 20.62
CA PHE A 80 -11.05 13.13 21.93
C PHE A 80 -10.20 14.17 22.64
N PRO A 81 -10.82 15.22 23.22
CA PRO A 81 -10.11 16.40 23.74
C PRO A 81 -9.17 16.10 24.94
N ASN A 82 -9.32 14.95 25.57
CA ASN A 82 -8.51 14.54 26.72
C ASN A 82 -7.20 13.85 26.33
N LEU A 83 -6.90 13.70 25.01
CA LEU A 83 -5.64 13.11 24.57
C LEU A 83 -4.45 14.03 24.84
N ASP A 84 -3.36 13.42 25.26
CA ASP A 84 -2.08 14.11 25.44
C ASP A 84 -1.45 14.45 24.08
N LYS A 85 -1.46 15.74 23.74
CA LYS A 85 -0.96 16.24 22.45
C LYS A 85 0.54 15.96 22.24
N SER A 86 1.32 15.87 23.31
CA SER A 86 2.76 15.62 23.22
C SER A 86 3.10 14.20 22.75
N LYS A 87 2.14 13.26 22.84
CA LYS A 87 2.32 11.86 22.46
C LYS A 87 1.91 11.54 21.02
N PHE A 88 1.31 12.49 20.29
CA PHE A 88 1.04 12.26 18.86
C PHE A 88 2.34 11.97 18.09
N HIS A 89 2.23 11.17 17.04
CA HIS A 89 3.35 10.60 16.27
C HIS A 89 4.18 9.55 17.02
N THR A 90 3.69 9.05 18.15
CA THR A 90 4.20 7.79 18.70
C THR A 90 3.33 6.64 18.20
N ALA A 91 3.96 5.48 17.93
CA ALA A 91 3.24 4.30 17.43
C ALA A 91 2.09 3.88 18.37
N THR A 92 2.27 3.98 19.67
CA THR A 92 1.25 3.64 20.68
C THR A 92 0.05 4.58 20.57
N MET A 93 0.26 5.90 20.51
CA MET A 93 -0.82 6.87 20.41
C MET A 93 -1.62 6.70 19.11
N ASP A 94 -0.94 6.46 17.99
CA ASP A 94 -1.61 6.23 16.70
C ASP A 94 -2.50 4.99 16.72
N VAL A 95 -2.07 3.92 17.39
CA VAL A 95 -2.90 2.71 17.60
C VAL A 95 -4.10 3.00 18.50
N GLU A 96 -3.90 3.70 19.62
CA GLU A 96 -4.98 4.07 20.55
C GLU A 96 -6.03 4.95 19.86
N VAL A 97 -5.60 5.99 19.14
CA VAL A 97 -6.51 6.88 18.42
C VAL A 97 -7.26 6.13 17.30
N THR A 98 -6.58 5.23 16.58
CA THR A 98 -7.23 4.38 15.59
C THR A 98 -8.35 3.54 16.23
N ALA A 99 -8.08 2.88 17.36
CA ALA A 99 -9.09 2.09 18.08
C ALA A 99 -10.27 2.95 18.57
N MET A 100 -9.99 4.14 19.11
CA MET A 100 -11.02 5.08 19.57
C MET A 100 -11.90 5.58 18.41
N VAL A 101 -11.32 5.86 17.25
CA VAL A 101 -12.07 6.25 16.04
C VAL A 101 -12.93 5.10 15.54
N MET A 102 -12.40 3.87 15.51
CA MET A 102 -13.15 2.67 15.14
C MET A 102 -14.34 2.46 16.07
N GLN A 103 -14.16 2.58 17.39
CA GLN A 103 -15.22 2.46 18.38
C GLN A 103 -16.29 3.54 18.18
N ARG A 104 -15.91 4.78 17.96
CA ARG A 104 -16.85 5.87 17.70
C ARG A 104 -17.67 5.66 16.43
N ILE A 105 -17.05 5.14 15.36
CA ILE A 105 -17.78 4.79 14.13
C ILE A 105 -18.72 3.62 14.37
N LYS A 106 -18.31 2.62 15.16
CA LYS A 106 -19.18 1.51 15.58
C LYS A 106 -20.43 1.99 16.31
N GLU A 107 -20.30 3.02 17.15
CA GLU A 107 -21.41 3.59 17.91
C GLU A 107 -22.33 4.48 17.06
N LYS A 108 -21.75 5.35 16.21
CA LYS A 108 -22.49 6.40 15.51
C LYS A 108 -22.81 6.10 14.05
N ALA A 109 -22.11 5.15 13.44
CA ALA A 109 -22.28 4.74 12.05
C ALA A 109 -22.16 3.21 11.93
N LYS A 110 -22.83 2.48 12.82
CA LYS A 110 -22.75 1.02 12.96
C LYS A 110 -22.84 0.24 11.63
N PRO A 111 -23.75 0.55 10.68
CA PRO A 111 -23.80 -0.19 9.42
C PRO A 111 -22.53 -0.09 8.58
N ILE A 112 -21.79 1.02 8.67
CA ILE A 112 -20.49 1.19 7.98
C ILE A 112 -19.41 0.39 8.68
N PHE A 113 -19.40 0.40 10.02
CA PHE A 113 -18.49 -0.44 10.80
C PHE A 113 -18.74 -1.93 10.50
N ASP A 114 -19.99 -2.38 10.55
CA ASP A 114 -20.35 -3.78 10.27
C ASP A 114 -19.92 -4.18 8.85
N SER A 115 -20.08 -3.29 7.85
CA SER A 115 -19.63 -3.52 6.49
C SER A 115 -18.11 -3.69 6.39
N SER A 116 -17.32 -2.99 7.23
CA SER A 116 -15.87 -3.15 7.25
C SER A 116 -15.46 -4.56 7.67
N MET A 117 -16.22 -5.21 8.53
CA MET A 117 -15.98 -6.58 8.98
C MET A 117 -16.30 -7.64 7.90
N LEU A 118 -17.09 -7.28 6.88
CA LEU A 118 -17.50 -8.18 5.80
C LEU A 118 -16.50 -8.23 4.63
N THR A 119 -15.50 -7.35 4.60
CA THR A 119 -14.54 -7.25 3.49
C THR A 119 -13.08 -7.42 3.91
N THR A 120 -12.85 -8.03 5.07
CA THR A 120 -11.53 -8.17 5.72
C THR A 120 -10.54 -9.05 4.95
N SER A 121 -11.03 -9.96 4.10
CA SER A 121 -10.19 -10.76 3.21
C SER A 121 -10.63 -10.64 1.75
N LYS A 122 -9.75 -11.03 0.83
CA LYS A 122 -10.04 -11.03 -0.61
C LYS A 122 -11.28 -11.86 -0.93
N GLN A 123 -11.40 -13.06 -0.32
CA GLN A 123 -12.51 -13.96 -0.58
C GLN A 123 -13.83 -13.37 -0.06
N LYS A 124 -13.86 -12.90 1.19
CA LYS A 124 -15.05 -12.25 1.77
C LYS A 124 -15.52 -11.06 0.93
N ALA A 125 -14.59 -10.19 0.51
CA ALA A 125 -14.91 -9.04 -0.32
C ALA A 125 -15.48 -9.46 -1.69
N ARG A 126 -14.89 -10.48 -2.32
CA ARG A 126 -15.36 -11.02 -3.59
C ARG A 126 -16.77 -11.62 -3.48
N ASP A 127 -16.98 -12.45 -2.47
CA ASP A 127 -18.27 -13.12 -2.24
C ASP A 127 -19.38 -12.08 -2.01
N LEU A 128 -19.06 -11.01 -1.27
CA LEU A 128 -19.99 -9.92 -1.03
C LEU A 128 -20.37 -9.18 -2.33
N ILE A 129 -19.40 -8.90 -3.19
CA ILE A 129 -19.62 -8.27 -4.51
C ILE A 129 -20.50 -9.16 -5.40
N LEU A 130 -20.23 -10.45 -5.45
CA LEU A 130 -20.98 -11.39 -6.29
C LEU A 130 -22.39 -11.68 -5.77
N LYS A 131 -22.56 -11.62 -4.44
CA LYS A 131 -23.86 -11.83 -3.77
C LYS A 131 -24.87 -10.73 -4.09
N HIS A 132 -24.43 -9.49 -4.23
CA HIS A 132 -25.31 -8.34 -4.38
C HIS A 132 -25.46 -7.93 -5.84
N LYS A 133 -26.72 -7.87 -6.33
CA LYS A 133 -27.02 -7.37 -7.68
C LYS A 133 -26.64 -5.89 -7.82
N LEU A 134 -26.94 -5.09 -6.80
CA LEU A 134 -26.60 -3.68 -6.69
C LEU A 134 -26.02 -3.39 -5.31
N PHE A 135 -24.98 -2.58 -5.26
CA PHE A 135 -24.35 -2.16 -4.03
C PHE A 135 -23.71 -0.77 -4.19
N THR A 136 -23.39 -0.13 -3.09
CA THR A 136 -22.62 1.11 -3.08
C THR A 136 -21.15 0.81 -2.87
N THR A 137 -20.28 1.32 -3.73
CA THR A 137 -18.84 1.42 -3.45
C THR A 137 -18.48 2.87 -3.16
N CYS A 138 -17.45 3.08 -2.35
CA CYS A 138 -16.91 4.41 -2.08
C CYS A 138 -15.44 4.45 -2.49
N LEU A 139 -15.09 5.46 -3.29
CA LEU A 139 -13.73 5.69 -3.74
C LEU A 139 -13.28 7.11 -3.36
N TYR A 140 -12.00 7.23 -3.02
CA TYR A 140 -11.40 8.51 -2.67
C TYR A 140 -10.43 8.96 -3.76
N PHE A 141 -10.73 10.10 -4.37
CA PHE A 141 -9.85 10.72 -5.36
C PHE A 141 -10.07 12.24 -5.41
N PHE A 142 -9.01 12.97 -5.75
CA PHE A 142 -9.00 14.42 -5.76
C PHE A 142 -9.51 15.05 -4.45
N GLY A 143 -9.09 14.49 -3.32
CA GLY A 143 -9.46 14.99 -1.99
C GLY A 143 -10.90 14.74 -1.54
N LYS A 144 -11.69 13.97 -2.31
CA LYS A 144 -13.11 13.69 -2.01
C LYS A 144 -13.41 12.21 -2.01
N ILE A 145 -14.24 11.78 -1.07
CA ILE A 145 -14.90 10.48 -1.12
C ILE A 145 -16.13 10.58 -2.01
N ARG A 146 -16.34 9.60 -2.88
CA ARG A 146 -17.47 9.55 -3.81
C ARG A 146 -18.12 8.17 -3.77
N PRO A 147 -19.46 8.11 -3.59
CA PRO A 147 -20.21 6.87 -3.70
C PRO A 147 -20.51 6.56 -5.17
N PHE A 148 -20.64 5.27 -5.47
CA PHE A 148 -21.06 4.75 -6.77
C PHE A 148 -22.06 3.62 -6.58
N ALA A 149 -23.20 3.70 -7.26
CA ALA A 149 -24.09 2.56 -7.41
C ALA A 149 -23.46 1.61 -8.46
N SER A 150 -23.13 0.40 -8.04
CA SER A 150 -22.32 -0.53 -8.80
C SER A 150 -22.98 -1.90 -8.90
N THR A 151 -22.72 -2.60 -10.00
CA THR A 151 -23.01 -4.02 -10.20
C THR A 151 -21.77 -4.74 -10.70
N TYR A 152 -21.59 -6.02 -10.31
CA TYR A 152 -20.51 -6.83 -10.85
C TYR A 152 -20.68 -6.99 -12.36
N PHE A 153 -19.57 -6.91 -13.10
CA PHE A 153 -19.58 -7.01 -14.54
C PHE A 153 -18.73 -8.20 -15.03
N PHE A 154 -17.42 -8.20 -14.77
CA PHE A 154 -16.49 -9.29 -15.08
C PHE A 154 -15.22 -9.16 -14.22
N ASP A 155 -14.32 -10.13 -14.31
CA ASP A 155 -13.00 -10.05 -13.66
C ASP A 155 -11.97 -9.43 -14.61
N HIS A 156 -11.15 -8.54 -14.08
CA HIS A 156 -10.05 -7.94 -14.84
C HIS A 156 -9.16 -9.04 -15.42
N PRO A 157 -8.91 -9.07 -16.75
CA PRO A 157 -8.25 -10.19 -17.42
C PRO A 157 -6.80 -10.43 -16.96
N GLU A 158 -6.17 -9.44 -16.35
CA GLU A 158 -4.78 -9.51 -15.89
C GLU A 158 -4.65 -9.66 -14.37
N PHE A 159 -5.48 -8.93 -13.60
CA PHE A 159 -5.32 -8.84 -12.14
C PHE A 159 -6.36 -9.62 -11.35
N SER A 160 -7.33 -10.25 -12.00
CA SER A 160 -8.45 -10.98 -11.37
C SER A 160 -9.23 -10.11 -10.34
N TRP A 161 -9.20 -8.78 -10.49
CA TRP A 161 -10.03 -7.89 -9.68
C TRP A 161 -11.44 -7.84 -10.25
N PRO A 162 -12.48 -7.82 -9.41
CA PRO A 162 -13.83 -7.52 -9.86
C PRO A 162 -13.88 -6.16 -10.58
N MET A 163 -14.33 -6.18 -11.80
CA MET A 163 -14.72 -5.00 -12.56
C MET A 163 -16.21 -4.78 -12.35
N VAL A 164 -16.60 -3.56 -12.03
CA VAL A 164 -17.99 -3.21 -11.80
C VAL A 164 -18.45 -2.15 -12.77
N TRP A 165 -19.70 -2.24 -13.20
CA TRP A 165 -20.37 -1.23 -13.98
C TRP A 165 -20.89 -0.11 -13.06
N CYS A 166 -20.72 1.16 -13.44
CA CYS A 166 -21.28 2.31 -12.77
C CYS A 166 -22.74 2.49 -13.23
N CYS A 167 -23.70 2.13 -12.39
CA CYS A 167 -25.12 2.04 -12.79
C CYS A 167 -25.80 3.38 -13.04
N ASP A 168 -25.12 4.52 -12.78
CA ASP A 168 -25.56 5.84 -13.25
C ASP A 168 -25.39 6.03 -14.78
N LYS A 169 -24.71 5.12 -15.44
CA LYS A 169 -24.49 5.10 -16.89
C LYS A 169 -25.40 4.07 -17.56
N ASN A 170 -26.05 4.45 -18.65
CA ASN A 170 -26.83 3.51 -19.42
C ASN A 170 -25.89 2.57 -20.19
N PRO A 171 -25.98 1.24 -19.98
CA PRO A 171 -25.13 0.29 -20.72
C PRO A 171 -25.30 0.35 -22.23
N GLN A 172 -26.49 0.68 -22.71
CA GLN A 172 -26.81 0.78 -24.14
C GLN A 172 -25.96 1.82 -24.87
N ASP A 173 -25.50 2.87 -24.15
CA ASP A 173 -24.63 3.91 -24.74
C ASP A 173 -23.32 3.32 -25.28
N LEU A 174 -22.78 2.26 -24.63
CA LEU A 174 -21.58 1.58 -25.10
C LEU A 174 -21.88 0.33 -25.94
N MET A 175 -22.99 -0.36 -25.67
CA MET A 175 -23.37 -1.56 -26.41
C MET A 175 -23.74 -1.26 -27.87
N SER A 176 -24.13 -0.04 -28.17
CA SER A 176 -24.42 0.43 -29.53
C SER A 176 -23.19 0.76 -30.36
N LEU A 177 -22.00 0.81 -29.74
CA LEU A 177 -20.74 1.14 -30.40
C LEU A 177 -20.13 -0.08 -31.08
N ASP A 178 -19.43 0.14 -32.18
CA ASP A 178 -18.51 -0.85 -32.71
C ASP A 178 -17.31 -1.05 -31.77
N TYR A 179 -16.55 -2.12 -31.96
CA TYR A 179 -15.44 -2.47 -31.07
C TYR A 179 -14.36 -1.38 -30.99
N SER A 180 -14.05 -0.70 -32.10
CA SER A 180 -13.04 0.36 -32.13
C SER A 180 -13.46 1.58 -31.29
N ALA A 181 -14.71 2.03 -31.45
CA ALA A 181 -15.28 3.11 -30.68
C ALA A 181 -15.39 2.75 -29.19
N LEU A 182 -15.78 1.49 -28.87
CA LEU A 182 -15.81 0.98 -27.51
C LEU A 182 -14.41 1.05 -26.86
N ALA A 183 -13.38 0.57 -27.55
CA ALA A 183 -12.02 0.58 -27.06
C ALA A 183 -11.51 2.02 -26.81
N GLU A 184 -11.85 2.97 -27.68
CA GLU A 184 -11.50 4.39 -27.48
C GLU A 184 -12.16 5.00 -26.22
N VAL A 185 -13.44 4.69 -25.98
CA VAL A 185 -14.14 5.17 -24.77
C VAL A 185 -13.50 4.55 -23.51
N LEU A 186 -13.15 3.29 -23.54
CA LEU A 186 -12.56 2.57 -22.40
C LEU A 186 -11.11 2.98 -22.07
N LYS A 187 -10.41 3.69 -22.96
CA LYS A 187 -9.13 4.33 -22.65
C LYS A 187 -9.22 5.36 -21.52
N LYS A 188 -10.41 5.93 -21.28
CA LYS A 188 -10.69 6.83 -20.15
C LYS A 188 -11.13 6.00 -18.94
N PRO A 189 -10.23 5.73 -17.97
CA PRO A 189 -10.54 4.84 -16.86
C PRO A 189 -11.64 5.42 -15.96
N GLY A 190 -12.50 4.53 -15.47
CA GLY A 190 -13.44 4.83 -14.40
C GLY A 190 -14.68 5.66 -14.80
N ALA A 191 -14.91 5.91 -16.08
CA ALA A 191 -16.14 6.59 -16.52
C ALA A 191 -17.38 5.68 -16.44
N TYR A 192 -17.26 4.45 -16.93
CA TYR A 192 -18.32 3.45 -17.00
C TYR A 192 -18.00 2.21 -16.15
N ILE A 193 -16.75 1.75 -16.19
CA ILE A 193 -16.27 0.54 -15.55
C ILE A 193 -15.18 0.91 -14.55
N ARG A 194 -15.22 0.30 -13.36
CA ARG A 194 -14.24 0.49 -12.29
C ARG A 194 -13.73 -0.84 -11.78
N ALA A 195 -12.44 -0.90 -11.49
CA ALA A 195 -11.85 -2.01 -10.75
C ALA A 195 -12.10 -1.83 -9.25
N ILE A 196 -12.39 -2.93 -8.56
CA ILE A 196 -12.40 -2.99 -7.11
C ILE A 196 -11.22 -3.85 -6.65
N PRO A 197 -10.08 -3.25 -6.29
CA PRO A 197 -9.00 -3.99 -5.65
C PRO A 197 -9.52 -4.64 -4.37
N LEU A 198 -9.30 -5.96 -4.23
CA LEU A 198 -9.76 -6.73 -3.07
C LEU A 198 -8.85 -6.50 -1.83
N LYS A 199 -8.57 -5.24 -1.55
CA LYS A 199 -7.77 -4.76 -0.41
C LYS A 199 -8.68 -4.01 0.55
N HIS A 200 -9.52 -4.75 1.27
CA HIS A 200 -10.50 -4.19 2.24
C HIS A 200 -11.37 -3.08 1.61
N PRO A 201 -12.11 -3.36 0.50
CA PRO A 201 -12.92 -2.36 -0.18
C PRO A 201 -14.18 -2.00 0.62
N VAL A 202 -14.64 -0.76 0.45
CA VAL A 202 -15.92 -0.31 1.01
C VAL A 202 -17.05 -0.80 0.11
N ILE A 203 -17.86 -1.72 0.62
CA ILE A 203 -19.05 -2.27 -0.04
C ILE A 203 -20.24 -2.10 0.90
N LEU A 204 -21.17 -1.23 0.54
CA LEU A 204 -22.32 -0.86 1.35
C LEU A 204 -23.63 -1.22 0.65
N ASN A 205 -24.73 -1.20 1.41
CA ASN A 205 -26.06 -1.35 0.84
C ASN A 205 -26.31 -0.24 -0.20
N ILE A 206 -27.08 -0.56 -1.25
CA ILE A 206 -27.41 0.39 -2.32
C ILE A 206 -28.15 1.64 -1.84
N SER A 207 -28.86 1.57 -0.71
CA SER A 207 -29.55 2.71 -0.09
C SER A 207 -28.62 3.89 0.17
N TYR A 208 -27.33 3.65 0.41
CA TYR A 208 -26.35 4.73 0.60
C TYR A 208 -26.14 5.57 -0.67
N SER A 209 -26.04 4.95 -1.85
CA SER A 209 -26.00 5.69 -3.12
C SER A 209 -27.31 6.41 -3.38
N LEU A 210 -28.45 5.75 -3.13
CA LEU A 210 -29.79 6.34 -3.40
C LEU A 210 -30.08 7.61 -2.60
N ASN A 211 -29.35 7.87 -1.53
CA ASN A 211 -29.46 9.10 -0.76
C ASN A 211 -28.53 10.22 -1.26
N THR A 212 -27.79 9.99 -2.35
CA THR A 212 -26.86 10.96 -2.95
C THR A 212 -27.14 11.19 -4.43
N GLU A 213 -26.78 12.38 -4.91
CA GLU A 213 -26.86 12.67 -6.34
C GLU A 213 -25.64 12.07 -7.11
N PRO A 214 -25.82 11.60 -8.35
CA PRO A 214 -27.05 11.65 -9.16
C PRO A 214 -28.03 10.50 -8.92
N PHE A 215 -27.70 9.52 -8.08
CA PHE A 215 -28.44 8.25 -7.94
C PHE A 215 -29.85 8.43 -7.40
N LYS A 216 -30.04 9.46 -6.55
CA LYS A 216 -31.36 9.83 -6.03
C LYS A 216 -32.33 10.23 -7.16
N LEU A 217 -31.85 11.00 -8.13
CA LEU A 217 -32.65 11.41 -9.30
C LEU A 217 -32.92 10.25 -10.26
N ILE A 218 -31.93 9.38 -10.48
CA ILE A 218 -32.07 8.22 -11.36
C ILE A 218 -33.08 7.21 -10.78
N GLY A 219 -33.06 7.01 -9.48
CA GLY A 219 -33.97 6.11 -8.79
C GLY A 219 -33.58 4.63 -8.87
N LEU A 220 -34.05 3.85 -7.91
CA LEU A 220 -33.68 2.45 -7.74
C LEU A 220 -34.04 1.57 -8.94
N GLU A 221 -35.22 1.77 -9.53
CA GLU A 221 -35.71 0.92 -10.63
C GLU A 221 -34.84 1.07 -11.88
N LYS A 222 -34.40 2.31 -12.20
CA LYS A 222 -33.50 2.52 -13.34
C LYS A 222 -32.11 1.95 -13.09
N LEU A 223 -31.59 2.05 -11.86
CA LEU A 223 -30.32 1.42 -11.50
C LEU A 223 -30.38 -0.11 -11.60
N LYS A 224 -31.53 -0.72 -11.22
CA LYS A 224 -31.76 -2.16 -11.39
C LYS A 224 -31.85 -2.58 -12.86
N GLU A 225 -32.52 -1.78 -13.68
CA GLU A 225 -32.62 -2.00 -15.14
C GLU A 225 -31.21 -2.03 -15.75
N HIS A 226 -30.37 -1.05 -15.43
CA HIS A 226 -28.99 -1.01 -15.94
C HIS A 226 -28.17 -2.22 -15.47
N ALA A 227 -28.32 -2.64 -14.20
CA ALA A 227 -27.67 -3.84 -13.69
C ALA A 227 -28.16 -5.12 -14.39
N ASP A 228 -29.45 -5.22 -14.74
CA ASP A 228 -30.01 -6.36 -15.48
C ASP A 228 -29.47 -6.42 -16.92
N ILE A 229 -29.40 -5.26 -17.58
CA ILE A 229 -28.80 -5.17 -18.94
C ILE A 229 -27.36 -5.72 -18.89
N ILE A 230 -26.56 -5.29 -17.92
CA ILE A 230 -25.17 -5.76 -17.75
C ILE A 230 -25.13 -7.28 -17.53
N LYS A 231 -25.93 -7.79 -16.60
CA LYS A 231 -25.96 -9.21 -16.24
C LYS A 231 -26.39 -10.12 -17.42
N ASN A 232 -27.30 -9.65 -18.25
CA ASN A 232 -27.90 -10.43 -19.34
C ASN A 232 -27.13 -10.33 -20.65
N ASN A 233 -26.00 -9.60 -20.69
CA ASN A 233 -25.20 -9.41 -21.90
C ASN A 233 -23.74 -9.85 -21.73
N PRO A 234 -23.47 -11.17 -21.58
CA PRO A 234 -22.11 -11.68 -21.37
C PRO A 234 -21.16 -11.36 -22.52
N LYS A 235 -21.67 -11.27 -23.75
CA LYS A 235 -20.88 -10.89 -24.92
C LYS A 235 -20.28 -9.49 -24.79
N PHE A 236 -21.07 -8.53 -24.26
CA PHE A 236 -20.58 -7.18 -23.99
C PHE A 236 -19.47 -7.18 -22.93
N ALA A 237 -19.60 -8.03 -21.90
CA ALA A 237 -18.54 -8.22 -20.90
C ALA A 237 -17.23 -8.74 -21.51
N GLU A 238 -17.32 -9.72 -22.44
CA GLU A 238 -16.16 -10.24 -23.16
C GLU A 238 -15.49 -9.16 -24.01
N ASP A 239 -16.24 -8.37 -24.75
CA ASP A 239 -15.71 -7.32 -25.62
C ASP A 239 -15.04 -6.21 -24.79
N CYS A 240 -15.64 -5.78 -23.68
CA CYS A 240 -15.02 -4.85 -22.73
C CYS A 240 -13.74 -5.42 -22.12
N SER A 241 -13.74 -6.70 -21.72
CA SER A 241 -12.57 -7.37 -21.14
C SER A 241 -11.40 -7.44 -22.13
N LYS A 242 -11.68 -7.80 -23.40
CA LYS A 242 -10.68 -7.80 -24.48
C LYS A 242 -10.10 -6.41 -24.72
N ALA A 243 -10.96 -5.40 -24.83
CA ALA A 243 -10.53 -4.02 -25.03
C ALA A 243 -9.62 -3.52 -23.89
N LEU A 244 -9.96 -3.83 -22.63
CA LEU A 244 -9.11 -3.47 -21.48
C LEU A 244 -7.76 -4.19 -21.50
N LEU A 245 -7.70 -5.46 -21.91
CA LEU A 245 -6.45 -6.19 -22.06
C LEU A 245 -5.57 -5.59 -23.16
N GLU A 246 -6.14 -5.24 -24.29
CA GLU A 246 -5.42 -4.58 -25.39
C GLU A 246 -4.87 -3.21 -24.96
N ILE A 247 -5.67 -2.39 -24.25
CA ILE A 247 -5.27 -1.11 -23.71
C ILE A 247 -4.11 -1.28 -22.70
N SER A 248 -4.18 -2.29 -21.82
CA SER A 248 -3.12 -2.62 -20.87
C SER A 248 -1.83 -2.99 -21.59
N ASN A 249 -1.91 -3.87 -22.60
CA ASN A 249 -0.76 -4.30 -23.39
C ASN A 249 -0.12 -3.14 -24.19
N GLN A 250 -0.93 -2.25 -24.75
CA GLN A 250 -0.43 -1.04 -25.43
C GLN A 250 0.32 -0.13 -24.46
N LYS A 251 -0.26 0.11 -23.27
CA LYS A 251 0.41 0.92 -22.22
C LYS A 251 1.74 0.31 -21.77
N LYS A 252 1.82 -1.03 -21.61
CA LYS A 252 3.07 -1.72 -21.28
C LYS A 252 4.13 -1.54 -22.36
N LYS A 253 3.76 -1.70 -23.63
CA LYS A 253 4.67 -1.55 -24.77
C LYS A 253 5.15 -0.10 -24.95
N SER A 254 4.30 0.88 -24.67
CA SER A 254 4.63 2.31 -24.79
C SER A 254 5.41 2.86 -23.60
N LYS A 255 5.42 2.15 -22.46
CA LYS A 255 6.12 2.59 -21.25
C LYS A 255 7.62 2.34 -21.41
N LYS A 256 8.33 3.33 -21.97
CA LYS A 256 9.80 3.39 -21.86
C LYS A 256 10.16 3.86 -20.45
N LEU A 257 10.96 3.06 -19.78
CA LEU A 257 11.52 3.48 -18.50
C LEU A 257 12.61 4.52 -18.76
N THR A 258 12.77 5.49 -17.87
CA THR A 258 13.96 6.33 -17.84
C THR A 258 15.14 5.50 -17.31
N ALA A 259 16.38 5.91 -17.62
CA ALA A 259 17.58 5.23 -17.10
C ALA A 259 17.58 5.13 -15.57
N GLU A 260 17.05 6.14 -14.89
CA GLU A 260 16.86 6.15 -13.43
C GLU A 260 15.83 5.12 -12.96
N GLN A 261 14.70 5.01 -13.66
CA GLN A 261 13.68 4.00 -13.36
C GLN A 261 14.21 2.58 -13.60
N GLU A 262 15.02 2.38 -14.64
CA GLU A 262 15.70 1.10 -14.90
C GLU A 262 16.68 0.77 -13.77
N LYS A 263 17.54 1.71 -13.36
CA LYS A 263 18.47 1.56 -12.23
C LYS A 263 17.70 1.21 -10.94
N THR A 264 16.58 1.88 -10.68
CA THR A 264 15.73 1.61 -9.51
C THR A 264 15.11 0.23 -9.55
N GLN A 265 14.66 -0.25 -10.71
CA GLN A 265 14.12 -1.61 -10.86
C GLN A 265 15.18 -2.71 -10.76
N MET A 266 16.41 -2.42 -11.16
CA MET A 266 17.54 -3.36 -11.03
C MET A 266 18.05 -3.49 -9.60
N ASP A 267 17.80 -2.49 -8.75
CA ASP A 267 18.17 -2.56 -7.33
C ASP A 267 17.37 -3.66 -6.63
N THR A 268 18.08 -4.65 -6.09
CA THR A 268 17.50 -5.82 -5.37
C THR A 268 16.52 -5.40 -4.28
N HIS A 269 16.76 -4.29 -3.60
CA HIS A 269 15.86 -3.75 -2.57
C HIS A 269 14.46 -3.37 -3.09
N ASN A 270 14.33 -3.14 -4.39
CA ASN A 270 13.07 -2.75 -5.04
C ASN A 270 12.40 -3.89 -5.82
N GLN A 271 12.99 -5.10 -5.82
CA GLN A 271 12.52 -6.23 -6.62
C GLN A 271 11.45 -7.10 -5.94
N LEU A 272 10.93 -6.70 -4.78
CA LEU A 272 9.88 -7.45 -4.09
C LEU A 272 8.68 -7.78 -5.00
N TYR A 273 8.21 -6.79 -5.78
CA TYR A 273 7.01 -6.95 -6.63
C TYR A 273 7.33 -7.14 -8.13
N SER A 274 8.57 -7.02 -8.55
CA SER A 274 8.98 -7.09 -9.95
C SER A 274 9.81 -8.32 -10.29
N GLY A 275 10.42 -8.96 -9.30
CA GLY A 275 11.33 -10.10 -9.47
C GLY A 275 10.65 -11.49 -9.53
N GLY A 276 9.30 -11.54 -9.58
CA GLY A 276 8.57 -12.81 -9.49
C GLY A 276 8.49 -13.37 -8.06
N PHE A 277 7.77 -14.48 -7.91
CA PHE A 277 7.66 -15.17 -6.62
C PHE A 277 8.86 -16.11 -6.43
N PRO A 278 9.45 -16.17 -5.20
CA PRO A 278 10.45 -17.18 -4.87
C PRO A 278 9.90 -18.60 -5.00
N GLU A 279 10.77 -19.55 -5.31
CA GLU A 279 10.39 -20.96 -5.32
C GLU A 279 10.11 -21.45 -3.88
N GLU A 280 9.26 -22.47 -3.75
CA GLU A 280 8.89 -23.04 -2.43
C GLU A 280 10.11 -23.55 -1.65
N GLU A 281 11.11 -24.07 -2.35
CA GLU A 281 12.38 -24.54 -1.76
C GLU A 281 13.13 -23.38 -1.08
N ASP A 282 13.21 -22.22 -1.74
CA ASP A 282 13.88 -21.05 -1.19
C ASP A 282 13.08 -20.42 -0.03
N ILE A 283 11.75 -20.49 -0.06
CA ILE A 283 10.92 -20.09 1.07
C ILE A 283 11.22 -20.95 2.31
N LYS A 284 11.27 -22.27 2.15
CA LYS A 284 11.63 -23.18 3.26
C LYS A 284 13.05 -22.94 3.79
N LYS A 285 14.01 -22.68 2.91
CA LYS A 285 15.36 -22.32 3.29
C LYS A 285 15.42 -21.00 4.04
N SER A 286 14.63 -20.01 3.67
CA SER A 286 14.58 -18.73 4.37
C SER A 286 14.06 -18.87 5.81
N GLU A 287 13.09 -19.76 6.05
CA GLU A 287 12.66 -20.11 7.40
C GLU A 287 13.79 -20.77 8.22
N SER A 288 14.54 -21.67 7.60
CA SER A 288 15.69 -22.34 8.23
C SER A 288 16.82 -21.36 8.54
N PHE A 289 17.02 -20.32 7.73
CA PHE A 289 18.06 -19.31 7.95
C PHE A 289 18.02 -18.72 9.37
N HIS A 290 16.84 -18.48 9.92
CA HIS A 290 16.69 -17.88 11.25
C HIS A 290 16.89 -18.84 12.42
N THR A 291 16.89 -20.14 12.16
CA THR A 291 17.06 -21.18 13.19
C THR A 291 18.48 -21.72 13.26
N LEU A 292 19.31 -21.50 12.24
CA LEU A 292 20.69 -21.93 12.17
C LEU A 292 21.61 -21.02 12.99
N ASP A 293 22.72 -21.61 13.49
CA ASP A 293 23.85 -20.85 14.01
C ASP A 293 24.51 -20.01 12.91
N TRP A 294 25.08 -18.87 13.28
CA TRP A 294 25.62 -17.91 12.29
C TRP A 294 26.71 -18.53 11.39
N GLY A 295 27.51 -19.47 11.91
CA GLY A 295 28.53 -20.18 11.14
C GLY A 295 27.96 -20.95 9.94
N ASP A 296 26.76 -21.52 10.08
CA ASP A 296 26.13 -22.37 9.05
C ASP A 296 25.29 -21.59 8.06
N ARG A 297 24.91 -20.33 8.37
CA ARG A 297 24.03 -19.52 7.54
C ARG A 297 24.59 -19.20 6.17
N TYR A 298 25.92 -19.01 6.08
CA TYR A 298 26.55 -18.68 4.80
C TYR A 298 26.45 -19.81 3.79
N ASP A 299 26.61 -21.08 4.24
CA ASP A 299 26.43 -22.23 3.36
C ASP A 299 24.98 -22.38 2.90
N LEU A 300 24.00 -22.13 3.77
CA LEU A 300 22.61 -22.07 3.40
C LEU A 300 22.37 -20.98 2.36
N VAL A 301 22.91 -19.78 2.58
CA VAL A 301 22.73 -18.63 1.67
C VAL A 301 23.23 -18.93 0.25
N LYS A 302 24.36 -19.61 0.10
CA LYS A 302 24.88 -20.06 -1.20
C LYS A 302 23.93 -21.01 -1.92
N SER A 303 23.11 -21.75 -1.19
CA SER A 303 22.19 -22.74 -1.73
C SER A 303 20.87 -22.17 -2.26
N PHE A 304 20.54 -20.89 -2.00
CA PHE A 304 19.37 -20.26 -2.58
C PHE A 304 19.49 -20.18 -4.11
N LYS A 305 18.42 -20.48 -4.80
CA LYS A 305 18.31 -20.28 -6.27
C LYS A 305 18.01 -18.83 -6.60
N ASP A 306 17.18 -18.18 -5.79
CA ASP A 306 16.84 -16.77 -5.92
C ASP A 306 18.01 -15.89 -5.49
N LYS A 307 18.58 -15.17 -6.46
CA LYS A 307 19.73 -14.26 -6.22
C LYS A 307 19.40 -13.12 -5.25
N ARG A 308 18.14 -12.76 -5.12
CA ARG A 308 17.71 -11.74 -4.16
C ARG A 308 17.87 -12.26 -2.73
N PHE A 309 17.54 -13.54 -2.50
CA PHE A 309 17.71 -14.16 -1.18
C PHE A 309 19.18 -14.37 -0.83
N GLN A 310 20.02 -14.73 -1.80
CA GLN A 310 21.47 -14.75 -1.61
C GLN A 310 21.97 -13.36 -1.19
N TYR A 311 21.58 -12.32 -1.94
CA TYR A 311 21.95 -10.92 -1.69
C TYR A 311 21.60 -10.46 -0.27
N PHE A 312 20.38 -10.71 0.18
CA PHE A 312 19.96 -10.31 1.52
C PHE A 312 20.56 -11.20 2.63
N GLY A 313 20.67 -12.49 2.40
CA GLY A 313 21.27 -13.41 3.36
C GLY A 313 22.71 -13.05 3.68
N GLU A 314 23.54 -12.77 2.68
CA GLU A 314 24.89 -12.28 2.86
C GLU A 314 24.94 -10.98 3.69
N ARG A 315 24.03 -10.05 3.42
CA ARG A 315 23.97 -8.77 4.14
C ARG A 315 23.45 -8.88 5.56
N LEU A 316 22.56 -9.81 5.83
CA LEU A 316 22.11 -10.12 7.19
C LEU A 316 23.27 -10.70 8.03
N ILE A 317 24.10 -11.58 7.44
CA ILE A 317 25.30 -12.09 8.10
C ILE A 317 26.30 -10.95 8.31
N TYR A 318 26.56 -10.13 7.27
CA TYR A 318 27.46 -8.98 7.36
C TYR A 318 27.07 -8.00 8.49
N GLN A 319 25.77 -7.77 8.69
CA GLN A 319 25.29 -6.83 9.71
C GLN A 319 25.33 -7.39 11.13
N ASN A 320 25.14 -8.70 11.31
CA ASN A 320 24.94 -9.30 12.63
C ASN A 320 26.15 -10.09 13.10
N GLN A 321 26.87 -10.77 12.21
CA GLN A 321 27.99 -11.63 12.52
C GLN A 321 28.99 -11.63 11.35
N PRO A 322 29.68 -10.50 11.09
CA PRO A 322 30.52 -10.33 9.90
C PRO A 322 31.67 -11.36 9.80
N GLU A 323 32.17 -11.86 10.94
CA GLU A 323 33.20 -12.88 11.01
C GLU A 323 32.74 -14.26 10.48
N ALA A 324 31.47 -14.52 10.33
CA ALA A 324 30.92 -15.71 9.70
C ALA A 324 31.02 -15.68 8.16
N LEU A 325 31.38 -14.54 7.57
CA LEU A 325 31.60 -14.43 6.14
C LEU A 325 33.05 -14.67 5.74
N PRO A 326 33.30 -15.29 4.56
CA PRO A 326 34.64 -15.27 3.97
C PRO A 326 35.12 -13.84 3.78
N THR A 327 36.42 -13.59 4.02
CA THR A 327 37.02 -12.24 3.94
C THR A 327 36.72 -11.52 2.63
N GLU A 328 36.74 -12.23 1.51
CA GLU A 328 36.45 -11.66 0.18
C GLU A 328 35.00 -11.17 0.08
N VAL A 329 34.05 -11.96 0.59
CA VAL A 329 32.61 -11.63 0.59
C VAL A 329 32.35 -10.45 1.51
N TYR A 330 32.93 -10.46 2.71
CA TYR A 330 32.86 -9.33 3.64
C TYR A 330 33.38 -8.04 2.99
N ASN A 331 34.59 -8.07 2.41
CA ASN A 331 35.19 -6.88 1.80
C ASN A 331 34.35 -6.35 0.62
N LYS A 332 33.82 -7.25 -0.22
CA LYS A 332 32.91 -6.87 -1.32
C LYS A 332 31.68 -6.14 -0.78
N ILE A 333 30.96 -6.73 0.19
CA ILE A 333 29.75 -6.12 0.76
C ILE A 333 30.06 -4.80 1.45
N HIS A 334 31.20 -4.73 2.16
CA HIS A 334 31.61 -3.52 2.86
C HIS A 334 31.88 -2.36 1.91
N VAL A 335 32.52 -2.62 0.77
CA VAL A 335 32.76 -1.63 -0.29
C VAL A 335 31.44 -1.22 -0.99
N GLU A 336 30.59 -2.19 -1.37
CA GLU A 336 29.27 -1.90 -1.97
C GLU A 336 28.39 -1.07 -1.03
N THR A 337 28.45 -1.35 0.27
CA THR A 337 27.73 -0.57 1.28
C THR A 337 28.30 0.85 1.36
N ALA A 338 29.64 0.99 1.38
CA ALA A 338 30.30 2.30 1.40
C ALA A 338 29.93 3.16 0.18
N GLU A 339 29.95 2.59 -1.02
CA GLU A 339 29.53 3.27 -2.24
C GLU A 339 28.07 3.76 -2.16
N ARG A 340 27.20 2.95 -1.57
CA ARG A 340 25.78 3.26 -1.42
C ARG A 340 25.55 4.39 -0.40
N VAL A 341 26.09 4.26 0.81
CA VAL A 341 25.81 5.19 1.91
C VAL A 341 26.55 6.53 1.79
N LEU A 342 27.67 6.56 1.03
CA LEU A 342 28.43 7.79 0.77
C LEU A 342 28.06 8.49 -0.55
N SER A 343 27.07 7.95 -1.30
CA SER A 343 26.64 8.53 -2.57
C SER A 343 26.19 9.97 -2.42
N LEU A 344 26.65 10.85 -3.32
CA LEU A 344 26.19 12.24 -3.48
C LEU A 344 25.02 12.36 -4.44
N GLU A 345 24.72 11.30 -5.21
CA GLU A 345 23.57 11.27 -6.09
C GLU A 345 22.28 11.14 -5.28
N GLU A 346 21.18 11.70 -5.80
CA GLU A 346 19.85 11.50 -5.22
C GLU A 346 19.51 10.01 -5.20
N GLN A 347 19.12 9.52 -4.05
CA GLN A 347 18.77 8.11 -3.80
C GLN A 347 17.36 8.02 -3.24
N ASN A 348 16.73 6.84 -3.34
CA ASN A 348 15.45 6.56 -2.71
C ASN A 348 15.57 6.15 -1.22
N PHE A 349 16.74 6.35 -0.64
CA PHE A 349 17.06 6.14 0.79
C PHE A 349 18.01 7.26 1.25
N THR A 350 18.07 7.48 2.56
CA THR A 350 18.92 8.52 3.15
C THR A 350 20.40 8.09 3.12
N THR A 351 21.24 8.85 2.41
CA THR A 351 22.68 8.70 2.42
C THR A 351 23.31 9.50 3.56
N ILE A 352 24.58 9.22 3.89
CA ILE A 352 25.34 10.00 4.90
C ILE A 352 25.35 11.50 4.57
N PRO A 353 25.68 11.93 3.34
CA PRO A 353 25.61 13.36 2.99
C PRO A 353 24.22 13.99 3.14
N MET A 354 23.15 13.22 2.79
CA MET A 354 21.78 13.69 2.97
C MET A 354 21.42 13.82 4.46
N ALA A 355 21.84 12.87 5.29
CA ALA A 355 21.59 12.90 6.73
C ALA A 355 22.30 14.08 7.39
N GLU A 356 23.57 14.35 7.05
CA GLU A 356 24.32 15.52 7.54
C GLU A 356 23.63 16.83 7.17
N HIS A 357 23.20 16.98 5.91
CA HIS A 357 22.47 18.16 5.46
C HIS A 357 21.13 18.32 6.21
N LEU A 358 20.40 17.22 6.47
CA LEU A 358 19.16 17.26 7.23
C LEU A 358 19.41 17.69 8.67
N ILE A 359 20.45 17.18 9.33
CA ILE A 359 20.83 17.59 10.69
C ILE A 359 21.14 19.09 10.75
N ASP A 360 21.91 19.60 9.81
CA ASP A 360 22.23 21.03 9.75
C ASP A 360 20.97 21.89 9.53
N THR A 361 20.04 21.41 8.71
CA THR A 361 18.76 22.08 8.48
C THR A 361 17.92 22.13 9.76
N ILE A 362 17.84 21.02 10.50
CA ILE A 362 17.09 20.94 11.78
C ILE A 362 17.74 21.84 12.84
N ARG A 363 19.07 21.86 12.92
CA ARG A 363 19.81 22.73 13.86
C ARG A 363 19.59 24.22 13.60
N ALA A 364 19.29 24.59 12.36
CA ALA A 364 19.02 25.96 11.95
C ALA A 364 17.57 26.42 12.24
N GLU A 365 16.68 25.54 12.72
CA GLU A 365 15.32 25.90 13.13
C GLU A 365 15.37 26.91 14.29
N LYS A 366 14.56 28.00 14.19
CA LYS A 366 14.58 29.11 15.19
C LYS A 366 14.13 28.67 16.58
N ASP A 367 13.24 27.68 16.66
CA ASP A 367 12.61 27.25 17.92
C ASP A 367 12.98 25.81 18.31
N ILE A 368 14.21 25.37 17.98
CA ILE A 368 14.67 24.04 18.36
C ILE A 368 14.82 23.92 19.88
N SER A 369 14.21 22.89 20.48
CA SER A 369 14.35 22.63 21.90
C SER A 369 15.78 22.17 22.26
N PRO A 370 16.28 22.45 23.47
CA PRO A 370 17.60 21.96 23.93
C PRO A 370 17.72 20.43 23.83
N GLU A 371 16.68 19.70 24.19
CA GLU A 371 16.62 18.24 24.11
C GLU A 371 16.74 17.74 22.64
N LYS A 372 16.02 18.38 21.72
CA LYS A 372 16.10 18.05 20.29
C LYS A 372 17.50 18.37 19.74
N LEU A 373 18.13 19.46 20.19
CA LEU A 373 19.47 19.82 19.78
C LEU A 373 20.51 18.82 20.29
N GLU A 374 20.41 18.38 21.55
CA GLU A 374 21.27 17.35 22.13
C GLU A 374 21.16 16.02 21.34
N TYR A 375 19.94 15.58 21.09
CA TYR A 375 19.70 14.39 20.26
C TYR A 375 20.30 14.51 18.85
N MET A 376 20.18 15.68 18.19
CA MET A 376 20.81 15.91 16.89
C MET A 376 22.35 15.85 16.95
N ASN A 377 22.96 16.25 18.07
CA ASN A 377 24.40 16.15 18.26
C ASN A 377 24.87 14.69 18.43
N GLU A 378 24.10 13.86 19.13
CA GLU A 378 24.37 12.43 19.24
C GLU A 378 24.28 11.73 17.88
N VAL A 379 23.21 12.00 17.12
CA VAL A 379 23.02 11.44 15.77
C VAL A 379 24.15 11.87 14.81
N ASP A 380 24.57 13.13 14.85
CA ASP A 380 25.68 13.67 14.06
C ASP A 380 27.01 12.98 14.39
N ALA A 381 27.28 12.75 15.67
CA ALA A 381 28.49 12.02 16.09
C ALA A 381 28.50 10.59 15.52
N MET A 382 27.38 9.88 15.61
CA MET A 382 27.22 8.53 15.03
C MET A 382 27.42 8.54 13.50
N ILE A 383 26.84 9.49 12.79
CA ILE A 383 26.98 9.59 11.33
C ILE A 383 28.42 9.89 10.91
N LYS A 384 29.13 10.73 11.66
CA LYS A 384 30.57 11.00 11.41
C LYS A 384 31.44 9.77 11.60
N GLU A 385 31.16 8.96 12.62
CA GLU A 385 31.87 7.67 12.83
C GLU A 385 31.59 6.69 11.68
N MET A 386 30.33 6.58 11.25
CA MET A 386 29.95 5.77 10.07
C MET A 386 30.68 6.27 8.81
N ARG A 387 30.75 7.58 8.57
CA ARG A 387 31.49 8.17 7.45
C ARG A 387 32.94 7.74 7.44
N ILE A 388 33.64 7.90 8.56
CA ILE A 388 35.06 7.50 8.68
C ILE A 388 35.25 6.04 8.35
N THR A 389 34.36 5.20 8.83
CA THR A 389 34.41 3.74 8.59
C THR A 389 34.28 3.40 7.11
N TYR A 390 33.29 3.97 6.43
CA TYR A 390 33.02 3.66 5.02
C TYR A 390 34.00 4.36 4.06
N GLU A 391 34.51 5.54 4.40
CA GLU A 391 35.59 6.18 3.60
C GLU A 391 36.87 5.36 3.61
N LYS A 392 37.20 4.72 4.74
CA LYS A 392 38.36 3.78 4.81
C LYS A 392 38.17 2.57 3.91
N ALA A 393 36.93 2.07 3.77
CA ALA A 393 36.63 0.96 2.85
C ALA A 393 36.89 1.33 1.38
N LEU A 394 36.48 2.53 0.95
CA LEU A 394 36.70 3.00 -0.41
C LEU A 394 38.19 3.24 -0.72
N LYS A 395 38.96 3.79 0.25
CA LYS A 395 40.41 3.99 0.08
C LYS A 395 41.15 2.67 -0.12
N LYS A 396 40.76 1.60 0.56
CA LYS A 396 41.36 0.26 0.36
C LYS A 396 41.04 -0.36 -1.01
N LYS A 397 39.97 0.03 -1.67
CA LYS A 397 39.60 -0.43 -3.01
C LYS A 397 40.53 0.18 -4.10
N ILE A 398 41.03 1.39 -3.85
CA ILE A 398 41.82 2.15 -4.82
C ILE A 398 43.34 1.84 -4.71
N ALA A 399 43.76 1.32 -3.55
CA ALA A 399 45.14 0.88 -3.31
C ALA A 399 45.36 -0.58 -3.71
#